data_43ffb9b7de7e16253521821a7fc99dee
#
_entry.id   43ffb9b7de7e16253521821a7fc99dee
#
_cell.length_a   1.000
_cell.length_b   1.000
_cell.length_c   1.000
_cell.angle_alpha   90.00
_cell.angle_beta   90.00
_cell.angle_gamma   90.00
#
_symmetry.space_group_name_H-M   'P 1'
#
loop_
_entity.id
_entity.type
_entity.pdbx_description
1 polymer ?
#
loop_
_entity_poly.entity_id
_entity_poly.type
_entity_poly.pdbx_seq_one_letter_code
_entity_poly.pdbx_strand_id
1 'polypeptide(L)'
;MDYSGLEQVKATGWHRKLHIHQLPFYYVEYGLAQLGAVQIFGNALKDQAGAVAAYRKALALGGTVTLPQLFAAAGARFAFDDAILKVAVDLMEKVIGELETKT
;
A
#
# COMPACT_ATOMS: atom_id res chain seq x y z
N MET A 1 -5.71 15.73 -7.15
CA MET A 1 -6.45 16.74 -6.34
C MET A 1 -5.90 18.11 -6.70
N ASP A 2 -6.75 19.01 -7.18
CA ASP A 2 -6.35 20.38 -7.51
C ASP A 2 -6.36 21.25 -6.24
N TYR A 3 -5.25 21.94 -5.98
CA TYR A 3 -5.06 22.86 -4.86
C TYR A 3 -4.90 24.31 -5.30
N SER A 4 -5.34 24.66 -6.51
CA SER A 4 -5.27 26.03 -7.02
C SER A 4 -6.01 26.99 -6.08
N GLY A 5 -5.33 28.04 -5.63
CA GLY A 5 -5.84 28.98 -4.63
C GLY A 5 -5.78 28.48 -3.18
N LEU A 6 -5.23 27.29 -2.92
CA LEU A 6 -5.07 26.69 -1.61
C LEU A 6 -3.62 26.26 -1.34
N GLU A 7 -2.66 26.98 -1.90
CA GLU A 7 -1.24 26.64 -1.87
C GLU A 7 -0.70 26.53 -0.44
N GLN A 8 -1.16 27.39 0.47
CA GLN A 8 -0.77 27.33 1.87
C GLN A 8 -1.34 26.08 2.56
N VAL A 9 -2.57 25.69 2.25
CA VAL A 9 -3.18 24.46 2.78
C VAL A 9 -2.42 23.23 2.29
N LYS A 10 -2.00 23.21 1.02
CA LYS A 10 -1.14 22.17 0.46
C LYS A 10 0.20 22.08 1.19
N ALA A 11 0.85 23.23 1.39
CA ALA A 11 2.16 23.30 2.04
C ALA A 11 2.14 22.90 3.51
N THR A 12 1.03 23.13 4.22
CA THR A 12 0.91 22.90 5.66
C THR A 12 0.07 21.67 6.04
N GLY A 13 -0.49 20.97 5.07
CA GLY A 13 -1.38 19.83 5.30
C GLY A 13 -0.78 18.70 6.14
N TRP A 14 0.55 18.55 6.12
CA TRP A 14 1.28 17.56 6.91
C TRP A 14 1.31 17.89 8.41
N HIS A 15 1.11 19.15 8.82
CA HIS A 15 1.12 19.57 10.22
C HIS A 15 0.06 18.87 11.07
N ARG A 16 -1.07 18.48 10.47
CA ARG A 16 -2.14 17.73 11.17
C ARG A 16 -1.81 16.27 11.44
N LYS A 17 -0.69 15.77 10.90
CA LYS A 17 -0.29 14.37 11.03
C LYS A 17 0.52 14.15 12.29
N LEU A 18 -0.16 13.81 13.38
CA LEU A 18 0.43 13.62 14.71
C LEU A 18 1.65 12.68 14.69
N HIS A 19 1.59 11.61 13.90
CA HIS A 19 2.66 10.61 13.78
C HIS A 19 3.98 11.18 13.26
N ILE A 20 3.94 12.27 12.47
CA ILE A 20 5.16 12.93 11.99
C ILE A 20 5.89 13.63 13.15
N HIS A 21 5.16 14.16 14.11
CA HIS A 21 5.70 14.96 15.21
C HIS A 21 6.06 14.13 16.45
N GLN A 22 5.27 13.13 16.77
CA GLN A 22 5.40 12.38 18.01
C GLN A 22 6.15 11.05 17.88
N LEU A 23 6.16 10.44 16.69
CA LEU A 23 6.72 9.13 16.44
C LEU A 23 7.69 9.20 15.25
N PRO A 24 8.97 9.54 15.49
CA PRO A 24 9.96 9.63 14.42
C PRO A 24 10.00 8.36 13.57
N PHE A 25 10.06 8.53 12.24
CA PHE A 25 10.11 7.47 11.24
C PHE A 25 8.89 6.54 11.16
N TYR A 26 7.90 6.68 12.03
CA TYR A 26 6.73 5.80 12.06
C TYR A 26 5.84 5.94 10.81
N TYR A 27 5.73 7.15 10.25
CA TYR A 27 4.77 7.41 9.18
C TYR A 27 5.06 6.64 7.88
N VAL A 28 6.30 6.23 7.66
CA VAL A 28 6.70 5.39 6.51
C VAL A 28 6.02 4.01 6.51
N GLU A 29 5.64 3.51 7.68
CA GLU A 29 4.96 2.22 7.80
C GLU A 29 3.61 2.19 7.07
N TYR A 30 2.90 3.32 7.02
CA TYR A 30 1.67 3.44 6.24
C TYR A 30 1.93 3.27 4.74
N GLY A 31 3.02 3.82 4.23
CA GLY A 31 3.43 3.64 2.84
C GLY A 31 3.74 2.17 2.52
N LEU A 32 4.50 1.51 3.40
CA LEU A 32 4.81 0.08 3.25
C LEU A 32 3.56 -0.79 3.32
N ALA A 33 2.64 -0.50 4.25
CA ALA A 33 1.37 -1.22 4.36
C ALA A 33 0.51 -1.06 3.10
N GLN A 34 0.43 0.15 2.54
CA GLN A 34 -0.30 0.40 1.30
C GLN A 34 0.32 -0.35 0.11
N LEU A 35 1.65 -0.33 -0.03
CA LEU A 35 2.34 -1.09 -1.08
C LEU A 35 2.10 -2.59 -0.95
N GLY A 36 2.08 -3.12 0.27
CA GLY A 36 1.72 -4.51 0.53
C GLY A 36 0.29 -4.82 0.13
N ALA A 37 -0.65 -3.96 0.51
CA ALA A 37 -2.08 -4.13 0.20
C ALA A 37 -2.33 -4.12 -1.32
N VAL A 38 -1.70 -3.21 -2.07
CA VAL A 38 -1.83 -3.14 -3.53
C VAL A 38 -1.27 -4.39 -4.22
N GLN A 39 -0.13 -4.92 -3.74
CA GLN A 39 0.42 -6.17 -4.26
C GLN A 39 -0.52 -7.37 -4.03
N ILE A 40 -1.08 -7.50 -2.82
CA ILE A 40 -2.04 -8.56 -2.48
C ILE A 40 -3.30 -8.41 -3.33
N PHE A 41 -3.79 -7.20 -3.52
CA PHE A 41 -4.92 -6.92 -4.41
C PHE A 41 -4.62 -7.33 -5.87
N GLY A 42 -3.44 -7.00 -6.37
CA GLY A 42 -3.00 -7.42 -7.71
C GLY A 42 -2.93 -8.95 -7.87
N ASN A 43 -2.52 -9.67 -6.81
CA ASN A 43 -2.56 -11.13 -6.80
C ASN A 43 -4.00 -11.64 -6.81
N ALA A 44 -4.91 -11.01 -6.05
CA ALA A 44 -6.32 -11.38 -5.98
C ALA A 44 -7.06 -11.18 -7.32
N LEU A 45 -6.67 -10.20 -8.12
CA LEU A 45 -7.23 -10.03 -9.47
C LEU A 45 -6.87 -11.19 -10.42
N LYS A 46 -5.78 -11.91 -10.15
CA LYS A 46 -5.33 -13.08 -10.92
C LYS A 46 -5.89 -14.38 -10.37
N ASP A 47 -5.81 -14.55 -9.05
CA ASP A 47 -6.30 -15.72 -8.29
C ASP A 47 -6.76 -15.26 -6.90
N GLN A 48 -8.05 -15.00 -6.77
CA GLN A 48 -8.63 -14.53 -5.51
C GLN A 48 -8.52 -15.58 -4.40
N ALA A 49 -8.77 -16.83 -4.70
CA ALA A 49 -8.76 -17.90 -3.69
C ALA A 49 -7.34 -18.11 -3.13
N GLY A 50 -6.34 -18.15 -4.01
CA GLY A 50 -4.93 -18.26 -3.62
C GLY A 50 -4.43 -17.04 -2.85
N ALA A 51 -4.80 -15.83 -3.26
CA ALA A 51 -4.42 -14.60 -2.55
C ALA A 51 -5.03 -14.53 -1.15
N VAL A 52 -6.31 -14.90 -0.99
CA VAL A 52 -6.97 -14.96 0.33
C VAL A 52 -6.32 -16.03 1.22
N ALA A 53 -6.00 -17.20 0.69
CA ALA A 53 -5.32 -18.26 1.44
C ALA A 53 -3.93 -17.78 1.92
N ALA A 54 -3.14 -17.15 1.06
CA ALA A 54 -1.82 -16.61 1.41
C ALA A 54 -1.93 -15.49 2.46
N TYR A 55 -2.88 -14.58 2.31
CA TYR A 55 -3.13 -13.51 3.28
C TYR A 55 -3.52 -14.06 4.66
N ARG A 56 -4.44 -15.02 4.71
CA ARG A 56 -4.83 -15.69 5.97
C ARG A 56 -3.66 -16.41 6.63
N LYS A 57 -2.80 -17.06 5.83
CA LYS A 57 -1.58 -17.68 6.34
C LYS A 57 -0.64 -16.64 6.98
N ALA A 58 -0.44 -15.49 6.34
CA ALA A 58 0.37 -14.41 6.91
C ALA A 58 -0.24 -13.89 8.22
N LEU A 59 -1.55 -13.66 8.28
CA LEU A 59 -2.23 -13.23 9.50
C LEU A 59 -2.07 -14.24 10.66
N ALA A 60 -2.11 -15.54 10.36
CA ALA A 60 -1.93 -16.60 11.36
C ALA A 60 -0.51 -16.63 11.97
N LEU A 61 0.49 -16.11 11.26
CA LEU A 61 1.85 -15.98 11.79
C LEU A 61 1.95 -14.89 12.88
N GLY A 62 1.07 -13.89 12.85
CA GLY A 62 1.05 -12.81 13.86
C GLY A 62 2.41 -12.13 14.00
N GLY A 63 2.86 -11.96 15.25
CA GLY A 63 4.17 -11.36 15.58
C GLY A 63 5.32 -12.36 15.70
N THR A 64 5.19 -13.57 15.17
CA THR A 64 6.20 -14.64 15.36
C THR A 64 7.34 -14.60 14.35
N VAL A 65 7.21 -13.80 13.28
CA VAL A 65 8.18 -13.66 12.20
C VAL A 65 8.43 -12.19 11.88
N THR A 66 9.49 -11.92 11.10
CA THR A 66 9.80 -10.55 10.68
C THR A 66 8.83 -10.02 9.61
N LEU A 67 8.74 -8.70 9.46
CA LEU A 67 7.89 -8.09 8.43
C LEU A 67 8.17 -8.58 7.01
N PRO A 68 9.44 -8.70 6.55
CA PRO A 68 9.72 -9.28 5.24
C PRO A 68 9.19 -10.71 5.07
N GLN A 69 9.25 -11.51 6.12
CA GLN A 69 8.71 -12.87 6.11
C GLN A 69 7.18 -12.90 6.08
N LEU A 70 6.52 -11.97 6.79
CA LEU A 70 5.07 -11.79 6.73
C LEU A 70 4.60 -11.39 5.33
N PHE A 71 5.26 -10.42 4.72
CA PHE A 71 4.96 -9.99 3.35
C PHE A 71 5.13 -11.15 2.36
N ALA A 72 6.24 -11.89 2.46
CA ALA A 72 6.47 -13.07 1.62
C ALA A 72 5.39 -14.15 1.79
N ALA A 73 4.95 -14.41 3.02
CA ALA A 73 3.87 -15.34 3.31
C ALA A 73 2.52 -14.91 2.71
N ALA A 74 2.28 -13.59 2.62
CA ALA A 74 1.10 -13.00 1.97
C ALA A 74 1.23 -12.92 0.43
N GLY A 75 2.37 -13.34 -0.15
CA GLY A 75 2.63 -13.24 -1.58
C GLY A 75 3.03 -11.84 -2.05
N ALA A 76 3.54 -10.99 -1.14
CA ALA A 76 4.00 -9.65 -1.43
C ALA A 76 5.51 -9.52 -1.13
N ARG A 77 6.18 -8.54 -1.76
CA ARG A 77 7.56 -8.16 -1.44
C ARG A 77 7.57 -7.00 -0.46
N PHE A 78 8.35 -7.16 0.62
CA PHE A 78 8.68 -6.07 1.51
C PHE A 78 9.88 -5.31 0.93
N ALA A 79 9.60 -4.29 0.14
CA ALA A 79 10.61 -3.43 -0.46
C ALA A 79 10.02 -2.05 -0.76
N PHE A 80 10.90 -1.07 -0.85
CA PHE A 80 10.59 0.32 -1.14
C PHE A 80 11.50 0.77 -2.28
N ASP A 81 11.39 0.10 -3.42
CA ASP A 81 12.16 0.38 -4.62
C ASP A 81 11.26 0.87 -5.77
N ASP A 82 11.87 1.52 -6.74
CA ASP A 82 11.16 2.09 -7.90
C ASP A 82 10.38 1.03 -8.68
N ALA A 83 10.89 -0.20 -8.73
CA ALA A 83 10.25 -1.27 -9.50
C ALA A 83 8.93 -1.69 -8.87
N ILE A 84 8.87 -1.84 -7.54
CA ILE A 84 7.63 -2.18 -6.82
C ILE A 84 6.66 -1.01 -6.86
N LEU A 85 7.14 0.21 -6.66
CA LEU A 85 6.31 1.41 -6.71
C LEU A 85 5.67 1.54 -8.10
N LYS A 86 6.45 1.37 -9.17
CA LYS A 86 5.94 1.41 -10.53
C LYS A 86 4.86 0.36 -10.77
N VAL A 87 5.09 -0.89 -10.39
CA VAL A 87 4.09 -1.97 -10.52
C VAL A 87 2.80 -1.63 -9.78
N ALA A 88 2.90 -1.06 -8.58
CA ALA A 88 1.73 -0.67 -7.79
C ALA A 88 0.95 0.48 -8.45
N VAL A 89 1.65 1.50 -8.97
CA VAL A 89 1.04 2.63 -9.66
C VAL A 89 0.37 2.18 -10.96
N ASP A 90 1.08 1.42 -11.80
CA ASP A 90 0.56 0.90 -13.08
C ASP A 90 -0.72 0.06 -12.85
N LEU A 91 -0.75 -0.75 -11.77
CA LEU A 91 -1.93 -1.53 -11.42
C LEU A 91 -3.11 -0.62 -11.00
N MET A 92 -2.86 0.37 -10.16
CA MET A 92 -3.91 1.30 -9.72
C MET A 92 -4.48 2.10 -10.89
N GLU A 93 -3.63 2.65 -11.75
CA GLU A 93 -4.07 3.38 -12.96
C GLU A 93 -4.94 2.50 -13.88
N LYS A 94 -4.51 1.26 -14.10
CA LYS A 94 -5.28 0.30 -14.90
C LYS A 94 -6.67 0.06 -14.32
N VAL A 95 -6.74 -0.24 -13.02
CA VAL A 95 -8.03 -0.56 -12.36
C VAL A 95 -8.95 0.65 -12.31
N ILE A 96 -8.41 1.85 -12.04
CA ILE A 96 -9.20 3.09 -12.08
C ILE A 96 -9.76 3.32 -13.47
N GLY A 97 -8.94 3.21 -14.51
CA GLY A 97 -9.40 3.38 -15.90
C GLY A 97 -10.48 2.36 -16.31
N GLU A 98 -10.36 1.10 -15.86
CA GLU A 98 -11.39 0.08 -16.08
C GLU A 98 -12.72 0.40 -15.37
N LEU A 99 -12.66 1.01 -14.19
CA LEU A 99 -13.86 1.41 -13.43
C LEU A 99 -14.53 2.64 -14.04
N GLU A 100 -13.77 3.63 -14.49
CA GLU A 100 -14.29 4.83 -15.14
C GLU A 100 -15.01 4.52 -16.47
N THR A 101 -14.54 3.50 -17.18
CA THR A 101 -15.20 3.07 -18.45
C THR A 101 -16.49 2.28 -18.22
N LYS A 102 -16.76 1.81 -17.00
CA LYS A 102 -17.98 1.06 -16.65
C LYS A 102 -19.10 1.94 -16.10
N THR A 103 -18.80 3.22 -15.87
CA THR A 103 -19.76 4.21 -15.37
C THR A 103 -20.28 5.06 -16.48
#